data_9fe6e1338a47bccea400bc1416b8226a
#
_entry.id   9fe6e1338a47bccea400bc1416b8226a
#
_cell.length_a   1.000
_cell.length_b   1.000
_cell.length_c   1.000
_cell.angle_alpha   90.00
_cell.angle_beta   90.00
_cell.angle_gamma   90.00
#
_symmetry.space_group_name_H-M   'P 1'
#
loop_
_entity.id
_entity.type
_entity.pdbx_description
1 polymer ?
#
loop_
_entity_poly.entity_id
_entity_poly.type
_entity_poly.pdbx_seq_one_letter_code
_entity_poly.pdbx_strand_id
1 'polypeptide(L)'
;MKPFSQELFDHNDKKGCEAVKAFVRNEWDAEAHDFFEYDIDLIVKRDNRWVGFIEVEVRHWLTSECPHKTIHIAARKKKLLDNEMPTVMFVVSSSYEHGYYCTAEDVLGSPLVEVKNKYVEGGEYFYDVPLEKFVLVNL
;
A
#
# COMPACT_ATOMS: atom_id res chain seq x y z
N MET A 1 -9.30 13.72 18.65
CA MET A 1 -9.11 12.80 17.52
C MET A 1 -10.16 13.09 16.44
N LYS A 2 -9.72 13.16 15.18
CA LYS A 2 -10.67 13.43 14.09
C LYS A 2 -11.53 12.19 13.83
N PRO A 3 -12.84 12.34 13.63
CA PRO A 3 -13.68 11.23 13.23
C PRO A 3 -13.26 10.71 11.86
N PHE A 4 -13.48 9.43 11.62
CA PHE A 4 -13.23 8.82 10.32
C PHE A 4 -14.17 9.42 9.28
N SER A 5 -13.63 9.81 8.12
CA SER A 5 -14.39 10.34 6.99
C SER A 5 -14.28 9.39 5.80
N GLN A 6 -15.40 8.78 5.43
CA GLN A 6 -15.45 7.87 4.28
C GLN A 6 -15.16 8.61 2.97
N GLU A 7 -15.68 9.83 2.83
CA GLU A 7 -15.42 10.63 1.63
C GLU A 7 -13.95 10.97 1.47
N LEU A 8 -13.27 11.38 2.55
CA LEU A 8 -11.85 11.69 2.52
C LEU A 8 -11.02 10.43 2.24
N PHE A 9 -11.38 9.31 2.84
CA PHE A 9 -10.73 8.02 2.61
C PHE A 9 -10.84 7.62 1.14
N ASP A 10 -12.05 7.65 0.57
CA ASP A 10 -12.28 7.26 -0.82
C ASP A 10 -11.53 8.19 -1.79
N HIS A 11 -11.51 9.50 -1.50
CA HIS A 11 -10.80 10.48 -2.31
C HIS A 11 -9.30 10.23 -2.34
N ASN A 12 -8.70 10.02 -1.16
CA ASN A 12 -7.26 9.77 -1.03
C ASN A 12 -6.87 8.45 -1.67
N ASP A 13 -7.68 7.42 -1.48
CA ASP A 13 -7.45 6.10 -2.05
C ASP A 13 -7.46 6.17 -3.58
N LYS A 14 -8.44 6.85 -4.16
CA LYS A 14 -8.54 7.02 -5.61
C LYS A 14 -7.34 7.76 -6.19
N LYS A 15 -6.92 8.87 -5.57
CA LYS A 15 -5.74 9.63 -6.02
C LYS A 15 -4.46 8.81 -5.89
N GLY A 16 -4.32 8.06 -4.81
CA GLY A 16 -3.19 7.16 -4.61
C GLY A 16 -3.12 6.11 -5.71
N CYS A 17 -4.24 5.48 -6.03
CA CYS A 17 -4.31 4.49 -7.10
C CYS A 17 -3.98 5.10 -8.46
N GLU A 18 -4.49 6.30 -8.76
CA GLU A 18 -4.18 6.97 -10.02
C GLU A 18 -2.68 7.29 -10.15
N ALA A 19 -2.04 7.74 -9.07
CA ALA A 19 -0.61 7.99 -9.05
C ALA A 19 0.19 6.70 -9.31
N VAL A 20 -0.20 5.59 -8.69
CA VAL A 20 0.45 4.29 -8.89
C VAL A 20 0.24 3.78 -10.31
N LYS A 21 -0.97 3.94 -10.88
CA LYS A 21 -1.23 3.56 -12.28
C LYS A 21 -0.28 4.29 -13.25
N ALA A 22 -0.10 5.60 -13.04
CA ALA A 22 0.81 6.38 -13.88
C ALA A 22 2.26 5.91 -13.73
N PHE A 23 2.70 5.62 -12.51
CA PHE A 23 4.03 5.08 -12.24
C PHE A 23 4.26 3.74 -12.95
N VAL A 24 3.32 2.82 -12.83
CA VAL A 24 3.40 1.49 -13.45
C VAL A 24 3.55 1.61 -14.97
N ARG A 25 2.76 2.49 -15.58
CA ARG A 25 2.82 2.73 -17.03
C ARG A 25 4.18 3.29 -17.44
N ASN A 26 4.68 4.26 -16.70
CA ASN A 26 5.90 4.97 -17.08
C ASN A 26 7.18 4.20 -16.76
N GLU A 27 7.21 3.47 -15.64
CA GLU A 27 8.44 2.85 -15.14
C GLU A 27 8.49 1.34 -15.32
N TRP A 28 7.33 0.67 -15.30
CA TRP A 28 7.29 -0.79 -15.40
C TRP A 28 6.86 -1.30 -16.78
N ASP A 29 6.54 -0.39 -17.69
CA ASP A 29 6.05 -0.75 -19.03
C ASP A 29 4.92 -1.77 -18.95
N ALA A 30 3.96 -1.48 -18.08
CA ALA A 30 2.80 -2.32 -17.81
C ALA A 30 1.58 -1.43 -17.59
N GLU A 31 0.42 -2.03 -17.43
CA GLU A 31 -0.81 -1.30 -17.15
C GLU A 31 -1.42 -1.80 -15.85
N ALA A 32 -1.78 -0.88 -14.96
CA ALA A 32 -2.54 -1.19 -13.75
C ALA A 32 -3.98 -0.74 -13.93
N HIS A 33 -4.90 -1.60 -13.54
CA HIS A 33 -6.34 -1.36 -13.65
C HIS A 33 -7.01 -1.56 -12.30
N ASP A 34 -8.14 -0.87 -12.08
CA ASP A 34 -8.95 -1.10 -10.91
C ASP A 34 -9.41 -2.57 -10.89
N PHE A 35 -9.38 -3.17 -9.71
CA PHE A 35 -9.76 -4.55 -9.53
C PHE A 35 -10.74 -4.64 -8.36
N PHE A 36 -12.01 -4.90 -8.66
CA PHE A 36 -13.08 -4.87 -7.67
C PHE A 36 -13.35 -6.21 -7.01
N GLU A 37 -12.69 -7.27 -7.46
CA GLU A 37 -12.82 -8.59 -6.86
C GLU A 37 -11.79 -8.76 -5.73
N TYR A 38 -12.15 -9.49 -4.69
CA TYR A 38 -11.26 -9.83 -3.57
C TYR A 38 -10.69 -8.64 -2.77
N ASP A 39 -11.30 -7.45 -2.91
CA ASP A 39 -10.90 -6.23 -2.19
C ASP A 39 -9.45 -5.75 -2.46
N ILE A 40 -8.82 -6.24 -3.52
CA ILE A 40 -7.49 -5.79 -3.95
C ILE A 40 -7.65 -4.54 -4.82
N ASP A 41 -6.79 -3.53 -4.62
CA ASP A 41 -6.92 -2.24 -5.29
C ASP A 41 -6.68 -2.31 -6.80
N LEU A 42 -5.56 -2.88 -7.22
CA LEU A 42 -5.15 -2.85 -8.64
C LEU A 42 -4.68 -4.22 -9.12
N ILE A 43 -4.96 -4.50 -10.38
CA ILE A 43 -4.38 -5.62 -11.10
C ILE A 43 -3.45 -5.10 -12.18
N VAL A 44 -2.32 -5.76 -12.37
CA VAL A 44 -1.29 -5.35 -13.34
C VAL A 44 -1.28 -6.30 -14.52
N LYS A 45 -1.32 -5.72 -15.73
CA LYS A 45 -1.22 -6.44 -16.99
C LYS A 45 0.05 -6.03 -17.73
N ARG A 46 0.70 -7.00 -18.35
CA ARG A 46 1.80 -6.77 -19.28
C ARG A 46 1.62 -7.72 -20.47
N ASP A 47 1.74 -7.20 -21.68
CA ASP A 47 1.52 -7.99 -22.91
C ASP A 47 0.18 -8.73 -22.91
N ASN A 48 -0.85 -8.05 -22.44
CA ASN A 48 -2.22 -8.56 -22.33
C ASN A 48 -2.37 -9.76 -21.39
N ARG A 49 -1.43 -9.96 -20.45
CA ARG A 49 -1.47 -10.99 -19.42
C ARG A 49 -1.52 -10.37 -18.04
N TRP A 50 -2.26 -10.98 -17.14
CA TRP A 50 -2.29 -10.59 -15.74
C TRP A 50 -1.02 -11.10 -15.06
N VAL A 51 -0.20 -10.18 -14.51
CA VAL A 51 1.09 -10.51 -13.94
C VAL A 51 1.17 -10.30 -12.43
N GLY A 52 0.24 -9.59 -11.83
CA GLY A 52 0.26 -9.39 -10.38
C GLY A 52 -0.80 -8.42 -9.90
N PHE A 53 -0.75 -8.19 -8.59
CA PHE A 53 -1.65 -7.27 -7.88
C PHE A 53 -0.86 -6.17 -7.17
N ILE A 54 -1.50 -5.03 -6.95
CA ILE A 54 -0.96 -3.97 -6.12
C ILE A 54 -2.02 -3.57 -5.10
N GLU A 55 -1.63 -3.55 -3.83
CA GLU A 55 -2.42 -2.95 -2.75
C GLU A 55 -1.85 -1.57 -2.47
N VAL A 56 -2.69 -0.55 -2.46
CA VAL A 56 -2.27 0.85 -2.32
C VAL A 56 -2.76 1.41 -0.99
N GLU A 57 -1.90 2.11 -0.28
CA GLU A 57 -2.25 2.79 0.96
C GLU A 57 -1.65 4.18 0.98
N VAL A 58 -2.47 5.20 1.26
CA VAL A 58 -2.00 6.59 1.38
C VAL A 58 -1.70 6.89 2.84
N ARG A 59 -0.51 7.43 3.12
CA ARG A 59 -0.08 7.82 4.47
C ARG A 59 0.02 9.33 4.59
N HIS A 60 -0.49 9.84 5.69
CA HIS A 60 -0.52 11.27 5.98
C HIS A 60 0.72 11.66 6.80
N TRP A 61 1.86 11.75 6.13
CA TRP A 61 3.09 12.24 6.75
C TRP A 61 3.16 13.77 6.65
N LEU A 62 3.81 14.39 7.63
CA LEU A 62 4.04 15.84 7.62
C LEU A 62 5.03 16.25 6.53
N THR A 63 5.86 15.31 6.07
CA THR A 63 6.82 15.49 4.98
C THR A 63 6.43 14.60 3.81
N SER A 64 6.92 14.92 2.62
CA SER A 64 6.65 14.10 1.43
C SER A 64 7.30 12.72 1.50
N GLU A 65 8.42 12.61 2.24
CA GLU A 65 9.10 11.34 2.46
C GLU A 65 8.70 10.74 3.81
N CYS A 66 8.83 9.41 3.93
CA CYS A 66 8.54 8.71 5.17
C CYS A 66 9.49 9.16 6.30
N PRO A 67 8.98 9.68 7.42
CA PRO A 67 9.81 10.14 8.53
C PRO A 67 10.21 9.02 9.50
N HIS A 68 9.80 7.78 9.23
CA HIS A 68 9.97 6.64 10.13
C HIS A 68 10.97 5.64 9.58
N LYS A 69 11.58 4.85 10.48
CA LYS A 69 12.51 3.77 10.10
C LYS A 69 11.78 2.51 9.64
N THR A 70 10.51 2.40 9.98
CA THR A 70 9.65 1.27 9.59
C THR A 70 8.31 1.81 9.12
N ILE A 71 7.62 1.01 8.32
CA ILE A 71 6.23 1.28 7.93
C ILE A 71 5.38 0.14 8.50
N HIS A 72 4.32 0.49 9.21
CA HIS A 72 3.37 -0.46 9.76
C HIS A 72 2.32 -0.79 8.72
N ILE A 73 2.19 -2.07 8.39
CA ILE A 73 1.14 -2.57 7.49
C ILE A 73 0.18 -3.41 8.33
N ALA A 74 -1.09 -3.06 8.32
CA ALA A 74 -2.10 -3.73 9.14
C ALA A 74 -2.12 -5.24 8.88
N ALA A 75 -2.12 -6.03 9.96
CA ALA A 75 -2.13 -7.50 9.86
C ALA A 75 -3.33 -8.04 9.09
N ARG A 76 -4.47 -7.32 9.12
CA ARG A 76 -5.67 -7.68 8.35
C ARG A 76 -5.42 -7.72 6.84
N LYS A 77 -4.37 -7.05 6.35
CA LYS A 77 -3.99 -7.06 4.93
C LYS A 77 -3.41 -8.41 4.48
N LYS A 78 -3.08 -9.30 5.42
CA LYS A 78 -2.52 -10.62 5.08
C LYS A 78 -3.39 -11.35 4.06
N LYS A 79 -4.70 -11.32 4.22
CA LYS A 79 -5.63 -12.00 3.31
C LYS A 79 -5.54 -11.47 1.87
N LEU A 80 -5.10 -10.21 1.67
CA LEU A 80 -4.93 -9.60 0.36
C LEU A 80 -3.53 -9.85 -0.20
N LEU A 81 -2.53 -9.90 0.66
CA LEU A 81 -1.13 -10.05 0.27
C LEU A 81 -0.72 -11.51 0.09
N ASP A 82 -1.34 -12.44 0.82
CA ASP A 82 -1.02 -13.86 0.80
C ASP A 82 -1.88 -14.57 -0.26
N ASN A 83 -1.48 -14.45 -1.50
CA ASN A 83 -2.17 -15.09 -2.63
C ASN A 83 -1.15 -15.66 -3.62
N GLU A 84 -1.63 -16.40 -4.62
CA GLU A 84 -0.75 -17.11 -5.57
C GLU A 84 -0.09 -16.18 -6.58
N MET A 85 -0.66 -14.98 -6.81
CA MET A 85 -0.08 -14.02 -7.75
C MET A 85 0.93 -13.12 -7.04
N PRO A 86 2.00 -12.71 -7.74
CA PRO A 86 2.89 -11.70 -7.19
C PRO A 86 2.11 -10.46 -6.79
N THR A 87 2.31 -10.01 -5.57
CA THR A 87 1.60 -8.87 -5.00
C THR A 87 2.59 -7.87 -4.41
N VAL A 88 2.35 -6.60 -4.69
CA VAL A 88 3.18 -5.48 -4.22
C VAL A 88 2.34 -4.63 -3.28
N MET A 89 2.94 -4.27 -2.14
CA MET A 89 2.38 -3.27 -1.24
C MET A 89 2.97 -1.91 -1.60
N PHE A 90 2.13 -0.97 -1.96
CA PHE A 90 2.55 0.37 -2.39
C PHE A 90 2.00 1.41 -1.42
N VAL A 91 2.90 2.09 -0.72
CA VAL A 91 2.55 3.14 0.24
C VAL A 91 2.85 4.49 -0.39
N VAL A 92 1.86 5.35 -0.46
CA VAL A 92 1.95 6.63 -1.16
C VAL A 92 1.87 7.77 -0.15
N SER A 93 2.75 8.77 -0.27
CA SER A 93 2.68 9.97 0.57
C SER A 93 1.41 10.77 0.24
N SER A 94 0.90 11.51 1.22
CA SER A 94 -0.31 12.31 1.03
C SER A 94 -0.13 13.48 0.05
N SER A 95 1.12 13.81 -0.29
CA SER A 95 1.43 14.77 -1.35
C SER A 95 1.36 14.14 -2.75
N TYR A 96 1.31 12.80 -2.82
CA TYR A 96 1.37 12.01 -4.06
C TYR A 96 2.67 12.18 -4.85
N GLU A 97 3.70 12.71 -4.22
CA GLU A 97 5.01 12.92 -4.85
C GLU A 97 5.96 11.74 -4.69
N HIS A 98 5.80 10.97 -3.62
CA HIS A 98 6.66 9.84 -3.30
C HIS A 98 5.85 8.58 -3.04
N GLY A 99 6.41 7.46 -3.45
CA GLY A 99 5.88 6.14 -3.14
C GLY A 99 6.97 5.21 -2.62
N TYR A 100 6.55 4.25 -1.81
CA TYR A 100 7.41 3.21 -1.26
C TYR A 100 6.75 1.88 -1.57
N TYR A 101 7.42 1.00 -2.31
CA TYR A 101 6.84 -0.31 -2.55
C TYR A 101 7.76 -1.44 -2.10
N CYS A 102 7.15 -2.53 -1.70
CA CYS A 102 7.84 -3.78 -1.39
C CYS A 102 6.96 -4.94 -1.80
N THR A 103 7.53 -6.15 -1.81
CA THR A 103 6.77 -7.34 -2.15
C THR A 103 5.89 -7.77 -0.97
N ALA A 104 4.84 -8.52 -1.25
CA ALA A 104 4.04 -9.14 -0.20
C ALA A 104 4.88 -10.01 0.73
N GLU A 105 5.88 -10.72 0.20
CA GLU A 105 6.78 -11.55 0.99
C GLU A 105 7.57 -10.73 2.00
N ASP A 106 8.01 -9.52 1.62
CA ASP A 106 8.71 -8.62 2.55
C ASP A 106 7.79 -8.20 3.72
N VAL A 107 6.52 -7.94 3.44
CA VAL A 107 5.56 -7.60 4.48
C VAL A 107 5.31 -8.80 5.40
N LEU A 108 4.94 -9.94 4.82
CA LEU A 108 4.55 -11.13 5.58
C LEU A 108 5.73 -11.74 6.34
N GLY A 109 6.96 -11.51 5.90
CA GLY A 109 8.17 -11.95 6.59
C GLY A 109 8.62 -11.00 7.71
N SER A 110 7.97 -9.86 7.89
CA SER A 110 8.32 -8.88 8.92
C SER A 110 7.67 -9.22 10.26
N PRO A 111 8.26 -8.74 11.40
CA PRO A 111 7.68 -9.00 12.72
C PRO A 111 6.30 -8.39 12.88
N LEU A 112 5.43 -9.09 13.61
CA LEU A 112 4.14 -8.56 14.04
C LEU A 112 4.33 -7.81 15.35
N VAL A 113 3.78 -6.59 15.41
CA VAL A 113 3.78 -5.77 16.62
C VAL A 113 2.36 -5.35 16.95
N GLU A 114 2.08 -5.23 18.23
CA GLU A 114 0.79 -4.73 18.70
C GLU A 114 0.90 -3.24 18.99
N VAL A 115 -0.03 -2.47 18.42
CA VAL A 115 -0.12 -1.04 18.69
C VAL A 115 -1.48 -0.75 19.31
N LYS A 116 -1.51 -0.13 20.48
CA LYS A 116 -2.75 0.25 21.11
C LYS A 116 -3.43 1.34 20.30
N ASN A 117 -4.72 1.15 20.10
CA ASN A 117 -5.52 1.98 19.22
C ASN A 117 -6.80 2.38 19.96
N LYS A 118 -7.19 3.64 19.83
CA LYS A 118 -8.41 4.16 20.47
C LYS A 118 -9.71 3.58 19.87
N TYR A 119 -9.62 3.02 18.67
CA TYR A 119 -10.78 2.49 17.95
C TYR A 119 -10.97 0.99 18.13
N VAL A 120 -9.94 0.27 18.55
CA VAL A 120 -9.97 -1.18 18.68
C VAL A 120 -9.60 -1.54 20.11
N GLU A 121 -10.51 -2.19 20.82
CA GLU A 121 -10.27 -2.70 22.15
C GLU A 121 -9.16 -3.77 22.08
N GLY A 122 -8.16 -3.66 22.96
CA GLY A 122 -7.03 -4.60 22.99
C GLY A 122 -5.92 -4.30 22.00
N GLY A 123 -6.03 -3.24 21.19
CA GLY A 123 -5.01 -2.87 20.22
C GLY A 123 -5.18 -3.49 18.85
N GLU A 124 -4.29 -3.17 17.95
CA GLU A 124 -4.28 -3.67 16.58
C GLU A 124 -2.87 -4.19 16.25
N TYR A 125 -2.78 -5.27 15.46
CA TYR A 125 -1.51 -5.85 15.05
C TYR A 125 -1.10 -5.31 13.69
N PHE A 126 0.21 -5.06 13.56
CA PHE A 126 0.81 -4.58 12.32
C PHE A 126 2.07 -5.37 12.02
N TYR A 127 2.36 -5.55 10.74
CA TYR A 127 3.69 -5.95 10.31
C TYR A 127 4.60 -4.72 10.40
N ASP A 128 5.70 -4.85 11.12
CA ASP A 128 6.68 -3.77 11.29
C ASP A 128 7.76 -3.93 10.23
N VAL A 129 7.50 -3.33 9.05
CA VAL A 129 8.34 -3.53 7.87
C VAL A 129 9.46 -2.49 7.84
N PRO A 130 10.74 -2.91 7.89
CA PRO A 130 11.85 -1.97 7.80
C PRO A 130 11.79 -1.15 6.52
N LEU A 131 12.05 0.16 6.62
CA LEU A 131 12.00 1.06 5.47
C LEU A 131 12.97 0.61 4.36
N GLU A 132 14.10 0.00 4.72
CA GLU A 132 15.09 -0.52 3.78
C GLU A 132 14.55 -1.65 2.88
N LYS A 133 13.43 -2.27 3.24
CA LYS A 133 12.77 -3.28 2.39
C LYS A 133 11.96 -2.65 1.27
N PHE A 134 11.67 -1.36 1.38
CA PHE A 134 10.91 -0.63 0.38
C PHE A 134 11.84 0.02 -0.64
N VAL A 135 11.34 0.12 -1.86
CA VAL A 135 11.97 0.93 -2.92
C VAL A 135 11.28 2.28 -2.95
N LEU A 136 12.04 3.35 -2.75
CA LEU A 136 11.52 4.72 -2.86
C LEU A 136 11.46 5.12 -4.32
N VAL A 137 10.33 5.65 -4.74
CA VAL A 137 10.12 6.12 -6.10
C VAL A 137 9.46 7.50 -6.10
N ASN A 138 9.68 8.23 -7.18
CA ASN A 138 8.98 9.48 -7.44
C ASN A 138 7.73 9.18 -8.27
N LEU A 139 6.65 9.79 -7.88
CA LEU A 139 5.37 9.61 -8.55
C LEU A 139 5.04 10.79 -9.47
#